data_0bfef5301d0e55580d69924a77e8e983
#
_entry.id   0bfef5301d0e55580d69924a77e8e983
#
_cell.length_a   1.000
_cell.length_b   1.000
_cell.length_c   1.000
_cell.angle_alpha   90.00
_cell.angle_beta   90.00
_cell.angle_gamma   90.00
#
_symmetry.space_group_name_H-M   'P 1'
#
loop_
_entity.id
_entity.type
_entity.pdbx_description
1 polymer ?
#
loop_
_entity_poly.entity_id
_entity_poly.type
_entity_poly.pdbx_seq_one_letter_code
_entity_poly.pdbx_strand_id
1 'polypeptide(L)'
;MITVNPIDSTTFEVIVEDNSTTTHKVTVTPSHYEKLTNKRVTPEVLVERSFKFLLQRESNTSILRSFELSEISRYFPEYEKTIQEMLK
;
A
#
# COMPACT_ATOMS: atom_id res chain seq x y z
N MET A 1 10.05 -7.79 5.74
CA MET A 1 9.32 -8.62 4.77
C MET A 1 7.86 -8.21 4.71
N ILE A 2 7.31 -8.09 3.53
CA ILE A 2 5.92 -7.67 3.33
C ILE A 2 5.16 -8.79 2.63
N THR A 3 4.07 -9.24 3.22
CA THR A 3 3.18 -10.25 2.63
C THR A 3 1.82 -9.62 2.37
N VAL A 4 1.31 -9.76 1.16
CA VAL A 4 0.01 -9.20 0.76
C VAL A 4 -0.92 -10.34 0.39
N ASN A 5 -2.04 -10.45 1.12
CA ASN A 5 -3.05 -11.49 0.89
C ASN A 5 -4.39 -10.86 0.53
N PRO A 6 -4.98 -11.17 -0.62
CA PRO A 6 -6.28 -10.64 -0.96
C PRO A 6 -7.37 -11.25 -0.06
N ILE A 7 -8.24 -10.38 0.48
CA ILE A 7 -9.41 -10.79 1.26
C ILE A 7 -10.62 -10.85 0.35
N ASP A 8 -10.79 -9.81 -0.47
CA ASP A 8 -11.81 -9.76 -1.51
C ASP A 8 -11.26 -8.91 -2.66
N SER A 9 -12.09 -8.51 -3.63
CA SER A 9 -11.63 -7.83 -4.83
C SER A 9 -11.03 -6.44 -4.56
N THR A 10 -11.31 -5.84 -3.40
CA THR A 10 -10.84 -4.49 -3.07
C THR A 10 -10.11 -4.39 -1.74
N THR A 11 -10.04 -5.47 -0.98
CA THR A 11 -9.45 -5.46 0.37
C THR A 11 -8.30 -6.45 0.46
N PHE A 12 -7.22 -6.02 1.10
CA PHE A 12 -6.01 -6.82 1.26
C PHE A 12 -5.56 -6.82 2.70
N GLU A 13 -5.09 -7.98 3.15
CA GLU A 13 -4.39 -8.10 4.41
C GLU A 13 -2.89 -7.97 4.13
N VAL A 14 -2.24 -7.06 4.83
CA VAL A 14 -0.80 -6.84 4.68
C VAL A 14 -0.11 -7.17 6.00
N ILE A 15 0.81 -8.10 5.94
CA ILE A 15 1.61 -8.49 7.10
C ILE A 15 3.01 -7.96 6.90
N VAL A 16 3.49 -7.15 7.82
CA VAL A 16 4.84 -6.58 7.79
C VAL A 16 5.65 -7.18 8.93
N GLU A 17 6.71 -7.87 8.56
CA GLU A 17 7.65 -8.44 9.51
C GLU A 17 8.93 -7.59 9.49
N ASP A 18 9.17 -6.89 10.59
CA ASP A 18 10.35 -6.08 10.80
C ASP A 18 10.82 -6.35 12.24
N ASN A 19 11.16 -5.33 13.05
CA ASN A 19 11.47 -5.54 14.46
C ASN A 19 10.29 -6.13 15.23
N SER A 20 9.09 -5.83 14.77
CA SER A 20 7.86 -6.46 15.24
C SER A 20 6.99 -6.82 14.04
N THR A 21 6.01 -7.67 14.24
CA THR A 21 5.08 -8.07 13.18
C THR A 21 3.78 -7.29 13.33
N THR A 22 3.34 -6.63 12.24
CA THR A 22 2.08 -5.89 12.23
C THR A 22 1.21 -6.38 11.09
N THR A 23 -0.11 -6.34 11.30
CA THR A 23 -1.10 -6.73 10.30
C THR A 23 -1.98 -5.53 9.99
N HIS A 24 -2.19 -5.27 8.72
CA HIS A 24 -2.96 -4.12 8.25
C HIS A 24 -4.04 -4.58 7.27
N LYS A 25 -5.20 -3.93 7.34
CA LYS A 25 -6.28 -4.16 6.39
C LYS A 25 -6.36 -2.93 5.49
N VAL A 26 -6.14 -3.13 4.19
CA VAL A 26 -6.03 -2.05 3.22
C VAL A 26 -7.08 -2.20 2.15
N THR A 27 -7.82 -1.13 1.88
CA THR A 27 -8.80 -1.07 0.81
C THR A 27 -8.22 -0.31 -0.37
N VAL A 28 -8.34 -0.90 -1.56
CA VAL A 28 -7.91 -0.28 -2.82
C VAL A 28 -9.12 -0.19 -3.73
N THR A 29 -9.58 1.04 -3.98
CA THR A 29 -10.70 1.22 -4.91
C THR A 29 -10.22 0.99 -6.34
N PRO A 30 -11.09 0.44 -7.23
CA PRO A 30 -10.69 0.23 -8.62
C PRO A 30 -10.25 1.50 -9.33
N SER A 31 -10.90 2.64 -9.06
CA SER A 31 -10.53 3.91 -9.69
C SER A 31 -9.14 4.38 -9.26
N HIS A 32 -8.81 4.24 -7.99
CA HIS A 32 -7.49 4.63 -7.48
C HIS A 32 -6.40 3.71 -8.03
N TYR A 33 -6.66 2.41 -8.05
CA TYR A 33 -5.76 1.43 -8.62
C TYR A 33 -5.46 1.76 -10.09
N GLU A 34 -6.51 2.00 -10.88
CA GLU A 34 -6.35 2.29 -12.30
C GLU A 34 -5.60 3.61 -12.53
N LYS A 35 -5.92 4.62 -11.72
CA LYS A 35 -5.25 5.92 -11.79
C LYS A 35 -3.75 5.80 -11.57
N LEU A 36 -3.34 5.02 -10.57
CA LEU A 36 -1.92 4.93 -10.20
C LEU A 36 -1.14 3.96 -11.07
N THR A 37 -1.76 2.90 -11.55
CA THR A 37 -1.03 1.82 -12.23
C THR A 37 -1.35 1.68 -13.71
N ASN A 38 -2.46 2.28 -14.15
CA ASN A 38 -2.98 2.08 -15.51
C ASN A 38 -3.12 0.58 -15.84
N LYS A 39 -3.43 -0.23 -14.83
CA LYS A 39 -3.57 -1.69 -14.89
C LYS A 39 -2.30 -2.43 -15.35
N ARG A 40 -1.14 -1.79 -15.25
CA ARG A 40 0.13 -2.41 -15.65
C ARG A 40 0.62 -3.45 -14.67
N VAL A 41 0.22 -3.33 -13.40
CA VAL A 41 0.57 -4.27 -12.33
C VAL A 41 -0.70 -4.68 -11.61
N THR A 42 -0.64 -5.77 -10.86
CA THR A 42 -1.78 -6.23 -10.07
C THR A 42 -1.99 -5.31 -8.86
N PRO A 43 -3.21 -5.31 -8.28
CA PRO A 43 -3.44 -4.56 -7.04
C PRO A 43 -2.51 -4.98 -5.91
N GLU A 44 -2.16 -6.27 -5.83
CA GLU A 44 -1.22 -6.77 -4.82
C GLU A 44 0.13 -6.10 -4.94
N VAL A 45 0.63 -5.94 -6.16
CA VAL A 45 1.91 -5.26 -6.40
C VAL A 45 1.83 -3.79 -5.98
N LEU A 46 0.72 -3.13 -6.30
CA LEU A 46 0.52 -1.74 -5.86
C LEU A 46 0.56 -1.63 -4.34
N VAL A 47 -0.13 -2.53 -3.64
CA VAL A 47 -0.17 -2.53 -2.17
C VAL A 47 1.23 -2.78 -1.61
N GLU A 48 1.95 -3.76 -2.16
CA GLU A 48 3.31 -4.06 -1.71
C GLU A 48 4.24 -2.86 -1.87
N ARG A 49 4.23 -2.24 -3.05
CA ARG A 49 5.08 -1.07 -3.31
C ARG A 49 4.70 0.12 -2.42
N SER A 50 3.42 0.27 -2.14
CA SER A 50 2.94 1.33 -1.25
C SER A 50 3.45 1.14 0.17
N PHE A 51 3.50 -0.10 0.65
CA PHE A 51 4.07 -0.39 1.97
C PHE A 51 5.59 -0.19 1.99
N LYS A 52 6.29 -0.50 0.89
CA LYS A 52 7.72 -0.16 0.79
C LYS A 52 7.93 1.35 0.88
N PHE A 53 7.06 2.12 0.23
CA PHE A 53 7.09 3.58 0.33
C PHE A 53 6.91 4.04 1.78
N LEU A 54 5.89 3.50 2.47
CA LEU A 54 5.61 3.88 3.85
C LEU A 54 6.77 3.52 4.78
N LEU A 55 7.34 2.33 4.62
CA LEU A 55 8.42 1.85 5.49
C LEU A 55 9.72 2.62 5.32
N GLN A 56 9.88 3.36 4.23
CA GLN A 56 11.02 4.27 4.08
C GLN A 56 10.85 5.54 4.92
N ARG A 57 9.63 5.82 5.39
CA ARG A 57 9.29 7.07 6.06
C ARG A 57 8.89 6.89 7.51
N GLU A 58 8.36 5.72 7.85
CA GLU A 58 7.92 5.44 9.22
C GLU A 58 8.04 3.94 9.51
N SER A 59 8.03 3.59 10.79
CA SER A 59 8.07 2.18 11.18
C SER A 59 6.70 1.53 10.94
N ASN A 60 6.68 0.19 10.80
CA ASN A 60 5.44 -0.52 10.61
C ASN A 60 4.45 -0.32 11.77
N THR A 61 4.95 -0.09 12.98
CA THR A 61 4.09 0.15 14.14
C THR A 61 3.37 1.49 14.08
N SER A 62 3.85 2.42 13.26
CA SER A 62 3.24 3.73 13.06
C SER A 62 2.21 3.74 11.92
N ILE A 63 2.20 2.72 11.09
CA ILE A 63 1.24 2.62 9.97
C ILE A 63 -0.14 2.25 10.54
N LEU A 64 -1.18 2.91 10.04
CA LEU A 64 -2.56 2.62 10.44
C LEU A 64 -2.87 1.14 10.21
N ARG A 65 -3.65 0.55 11.12
CA ARG A 65 -4.01 -0.87 11.04
C ARG A 65 -5.12 -1.14 10.01
N SER A 66 -5.89 -0.13 9.66
CA SER A 66 -6.93 -0.24 8.64
C SER A 66 -7.09 1.11 7.97
N PHE A 67 -6.97 1.13 6.65
CA PHE A 67 -7.09 2.39 5.90
C PHE A 67 -7.34 2.09 4.41
N GLU A 68 -7.80 3.11 3.72
CA GLU A 68 -7.91 3.10 2.27
C GLU A 68 -6.59 3.62 1.70
N LEU A 69 -6.08 2.99 0.65
CA LEU A 69 -4.75 3.31 0.11
C LEU A 69 -4.61 4.78 -0.29
N SER A 70 -5.69 5.39 -0.76
CA SER A 70 -5.70 6.81 -1.13
C SER A 70 -5.42 7.76 0.05
N GLU A 71 -5.59 7.30 1.29
CA GLU A 71 -5.31 8.12 2.46
C GLU A 71 -3.82 8.42 2.63
N ILE A 72 -2.96 7.63 2.01
CA ILE A 72 -1.50 7.87 2.08
C ILE A 72 -1.16 9.27 1.56
N SER A 73 -1.83 9.71 0.50
CA SER A 73 -1.58 11.04 -0.09
C SER A 73 -1.89 12.19 0.87
N ARG A 74 -2.73 11.95 1.87
CA ARG A 74 -3.08 12.98 2.86
C ARG A 74 -1.94 13.23 3.84
N TYR A 75 -1.14 12.21 4.11
CA TYR A 75 0.00 12.31 5.01
C TYR A 75 1.30 12.55 4.27
N PHE A 76 1.40 12.02 3.04
CA PHE A 76 2.59 12.11 2.20
C PHE A 76 2.16 12.59 0.81
N PRO A 77 2.11 13.90 0.56
CA PRO A 77 1.61 14.43 -0.72
C PRO A 77 2.38 13.94 -1.95
N GLU A 78 3.63 13.50 -1.76
CA GLU A 78 4.46 12.98 -2.85
C GLU A 78 4.14 11.54 -3.22
N TYR A 79 3.24 10.86 -2.49
CA TYR A 79 2.99 9.43 -2.65
C TYR A 79 2.65 9.03 -4.08
N GLU A 80 1.68 9.69 -4.71
CA GLU A 80 1.20 9.27 -6.03
C GLU A 80 2.31 9.36 -7.06
N LYS A 81 3.08 10.43 -7.05
CA LYS A 81 4.20 10.59 -7.98
C LYS A 81 5.29 9.55 -7.72
N THR A 82 5.63 9.35 -6.46
CA THR A 82 6.68 8.41 -6.08
C THR A 82 6.29 6.98 -6.41
N ILE A 83 5.06 6.58 -6.12
CA ILE A 83 4.62 5.21 -6.40
C ILE A 83 4.58 4.95 -7.90
N GLN A 84 4.20 5.91 -8.71
CA GLN A 84 4.23 5.77 -10.16
C GLN A 84 5.65 5.54 -10.67
N GLU A 85 6.63 6.20 -10.06
CA GLU A 85 8.05 5.96 -10.38
C GLU A 85 8.49 4.56 -9.97
N MET A 86 8.05 4.09 -8.80
CA MET A 86 8.40 2.76 -8.30
C MET A 86 7.79 1.64 -9.13
N LEU A 87 6.73 1.91 -9.87
CA LEU A 87 6.01 0.93 -10.68
C LEU A 87 6.47 0.88 -12.14
N LYS A 88 7.40 1.71 -12.52
CA LYS A 88 7.96 1.71 -13.89
C LYS A 88 8.84 0.50 -14.15
#